data_e2e56cf850044560058105fe90424129
#
_entry.id   e2e56cf850044560058105fe90424129
#
_cell.length_a   1.000
_cell.length_b   1.000
_cell.length_c   1.000
_cell.angle_alpha   90.00
_cell.angle_beta   90.00
_cell.angle_gamma   90.00
#
_symmetry.space_group_name_H-M   'P 1'
#
loop_
_entity.id
_entity.type
_entity.pdbx_description
1 polymer ?
#
loop_
_entity_poly.entity_id
_entity_poly.type
_entity_poly.pdbx_seq_one_letter_code
_entity_poly.pdbx_strand_id
1 'polypeptide(L)'
;MQIAIIGADERTPALKRCLTESGIGIIEITEQNIRRLMQSQIIVLPLRALEEDGRIRGSRVKIGMVLSYAAERSVIYGGCFPEVLTRRPSGRRIRLVDYMEDEVFRNENAGLTAEGCLVEAMTKSRYCVKGRNCLVAGFGYCGRAMAKLLLSLEAEVTVYDIKEDCQRVAMEMGCSLWQENAEEQNFEWIFYMADKPCPIDTVLKWCDEKTYLWDITTGGGLPAEELEEKGIHVEHLTAVPGRILTESAGIILARMIERGAADYGRV
;
A
#
# COMPACT_ATOMS: atom_id res chain seq x y z
N MET A 1 7.79 24.44 13.74
CA MET A 1 8.42 23.09 13.82
C MET A 1 9.07 22.80 12.49
N GLN A 2 10.17 22.02 12.49
CA GLN A 2 10.93 21.70 11.30
C GLN A 2 11.06 20.18 11.15
N ILE A 3 10.76 19.66 9.95
CA ILE A 3 10.81 18.23 9.62
C ILE A 3 11.92 17.99 8.59
N ALA A 4 12.71 16.94 8.80
CA ALA A 4 13.72 16.51 7.83
C ALA A 4 13.10 15.47 6.88
N ILE A 5 13.25 15.65 5.58
CA ILE A 5 12.81 14.69 4.56
C ILE A 5 14.07 14.13 3.87
N ILE A 6 14.14 12.81 3.75
CA ILE A 6 15.23 12.09 3.08
C ILE A 6 14.65 11.18 2.01
N GLY A 7 15.19 11.26 0.82
CA GLY A 7 14.71 10.49 -0.31
C GLY A 7 13.43 11.03 -0.92
N ALA A 8 12.94 10.33 -1.92
CA ALA A 8 11.74 10.72 -2.64
C ALA A 8 11.11 9.51 -3.33
N ASP A 9 9.81 9.56 -3.45
CA ASP A 9 8.99 8.80 -4.39
C ASP A 9 7.95 9.73 -5.01
N GLU A 10 7.05 9.22 -5.80
CA GLU A 10 6.06 9.98 -6.55
C GLU A 10 5.08 10.76 -5.67
N ARG A 11 4.95 10.40 -4.37
CA ARG A 11 4.10 11.04 -3.35
C ARG A 11 4.76 12.27 -2.74
N THR A 12 6.09 12.32 -2.80
CA THR A 12 6.90 13.33 -2.09
C THR A 12 6.57 14.77 -2.44
N PRO A 13 6.28 15.15 -3.70
CA PRO A 13 5.89 16.53 -4.02
C PRO A 13 4.63 16.98 -3.30
N ALA A 14 3.57 16.15 -3.32
CA ALA A 14 2.31 16.44 -2.65
C ALA A 14 2.48 16.48 -1.12
N LEU A 15 3.22 15.53 -0.56
CA LEU A 15 3.58 15.51 0.86
C LEU A 15 4.25 16.82 1.30
N LYS A 16 5.28 17.26 0.59
CA LYS A 16 6.00 18.51 0.90
C LYS A 16 5.08 19.73 0.83
N ARG A 17 4.26 19.81 -0.19
CA ARG A 17 3.31 20.91 -0.36
C ARG A 17 2.35 20.97 0.83
N CYS A 18 1.69 19.88 1.18
CA CYS A 18 0.74 19.84 2.30
C CYS A 18 1.38 20.23 3.62
N LEU A 19 2.55 19.67 3.95
CA LEU A 19 3.27 20.02 5.19
C LEU A 19 3.64 21.51 5.22
N THR A 20 4.04 22.09 4.08
CA THR A 20 4.38 23.51 3.98
C THR A 20 3.14 24.39 4.15
N GLU A 21 2.02 24.05 3.54
CA GLU A 21 0.73 24.73 3.66
C GLU A 21 0.23 24.71 5.11
N SER A 22 0.53 23.63 5.86
CA SER A 22 0.25 23.51 7.31
C SER A 22 1.25 24.29 8.20
N GLY A 23 2.15 25.09 7.61
CA GLY A 23 3.13 25.88 8.34
C GLY A 23 4.32 25.10 8.91
N ILE A 24 4.55 23.88 8.42
CA ILE A 24 5.68 23.05 8.83
C ILE A 24 6.87 23.33 7.91
N GLY A 25 8.00 23.74 8.51
CA GLY A 25 9.26 23.93 7.78
C GLY A 25 9.86 22.60 7.36
N ILE A 26 10.38 22.54 6.13
CA ILE A 26 10.99 21.31 5.57
C ILE A 26 12.49 21.53 5.38
N ILE A 27 13.29 20.55 5.80
CA ILE A 27 14.70 20.44 5.47
C ILE A 27 14.89 19.19 4.61
N GLU A 28 15.31 19.38 3.36
CA GLU A 28 15.74 18.26 2.53
C GLU A 28 17.16 17.81 2.90
N ILE A 29 17.31 16.53 3.17
CA ILE A 29 18.59 15.95 3.61
C ILE A 29 19.22 15.14 2.49
N THR A 30 20.50 15.43 2.26
CA THR A 30 21.40 14.74 1.35
C THR A 30 22.66 14.29 2.11
N GLU A 31 23.54 13.54 1.46
CA GLU A 31 24.83 13.18 2.06
C GLU A 31 25.65 14.41 2.48
N GLN A 32 25.59 15.50 1.71
CA GLN A 32 26.36 16.71 1.93
C GLN A 32 25.94 17.48 3.19
N ASN A 33 24.64 17.40 3.55
CA ASN A 33 24.08 18.13 4.69
C ASN A 33 23.53 17.24 5.80
N ILE A 34 23.90 15.96 5.82
CA ILE A 34 23.38 14.93 6.76
C ILE A 34 23.45 15.36 8.24
N ARG A 35 24.43 16.18 8.61
CA ARG A 35 24.57 16.70 9.97
C ARG A 35 23.40 17.58 10.41
N ARG A 36 22.61 18.13 9.47
CA ARG A 36 21.41 18.92 9.79
C ARG A 36 20.30 18.08 10.40
N LEU A 37 20.37 16.74 10.33
CA LEU A 37 19.43 15.84 11.03
C LEU A 37 19.40 16.09 12.53
N MET A 38 20.50 16.54 13.13
CA MET A 38 20.54 16.89 14.56
C MET A 38 19.62 18.07 14.92
N GLN A 39 19.10 18.83 13.95
CA GLN A 39 18.20 19.96 14.15
C GLN A 39 16.72 19.56 14.02
N SER A 40 16.44 18.31 13.64
CA SER A 40 15.06 17.83 13.41
C SER A 40 14.72 16.68 14.35
N GLN A 41 13.58 16.80 15.02
CA GLN A 41 13.05 15.72 15.85
C GLN A 41 12.21 14.72 15.06
N ILE A 42 11.71 15.12 13.89
CA ILE A 42 10.93 14.29 12.99
C ILE A 42 11.68 14.15 11.66
N ILE A 43 11.87 12.91 11.26
CA ILE A 43 12.52 12.51 10.02
C ILE A 43 11.53 11.69 9.21
N VAL A 44 11.37 12.03 7.94
CA VAL A 44 10.41 11.41 7.04
C VAL A 44 11.14 10.75 5.89
N LEU A 45 10.88 9.48 5.69
CA LEU A 45 11.38 8.65 4.60
C LEU A 45 10.23 8.27 3.67
N PRO A 46 10.49 7.80 2.44
CA PRO A 46 9.47 7.28 1.53
C PRO A 46 8.67 6.12 2.13
N LEU A 47 7.49 5.82 1.55
CA LEU A 47 6.65 4.72 2.00
C LEU A 47 7.37 3.37 1.92
N ARG A 48 8.11 3.11 0.85
CA ARG A 48 9.08 2.02 0.79
C ARG A 48 10.44 2.62 1.12
N ALA A 49 10.79 2.61 2.40
CA ALA A 49 11.87 3.45 2.93
C ALA A 49 13.26 3.07 2.39
N LEU A 50 13.53 1.78 2.20
CA LEU A 50 14.86 1.28 1.90
C LEU A 50 14.95 0.51 0.59
N GLU A 51 16.09 0.66 -0.08
CA GLU A 51 16.56 -0.24 -1.12
C GLU A 51 17.31 -1.43 -0.50
N GLU A 52 17.57 -2.48 -1.28
CA GLU A 52 18.23 -3.71 -0.81
C GLU A 52 19.62 -3.47 -0.18
N ASP A 53 20.35 -2.47 -0.66
CA ASP A 53 21.68 -2.09 -0.17
C ASP A 53 21.65 -1.17 1.08
N GLY A 54 20.47 -0.93 1.63
CA GLY A 54 20.23 -0.08 2.80
C GLY A 54 20.27 1.42 2.53
N ARG A 55 20.31 1.85 1.26
CA ARG A 55 20.07 3.24 0.88
C ARG A 55 18.58 3.58 1.05
N ILE A 56 18.35 4.83 1.40
CA ILE A 56 16.97 5.36 1.39
C ILE A 56 16.56 5.57 -0.07
N ARG A 57 15.35 5.11 -0.40
CA ARG A 57 14.79 5.22 -1.74
C ARG A 57 14.83 6.67 -2.25
N GLY A 58 15.29 6.85 -3.48
CA GLY A 58 15.44 8.17 -4.08
C GLY A 58 16.57 9.03 -3.46
N SER A 59 17.51 8.41 -2.70
CA SER A 59 18.65 9.10 -2.09
C SER A 59 19.92 8.24 -2.12
N ARG A 60 21.08 8.89 -1.96
CA ARG A 60 22.35 8.20 -1.71
C ARG A 60 22.59 7.93 -0.23
N VAL A 61 21.81 8.55 0.66
CA VAL A 61 21.95 8.40 2.12
C VAL A 61 21.60 6.98 2.54
N LYS A 62 22.45 6.35 3.33
CA LYS A 62 22.20 5.04 3.95
C LYS A 62 21.50 5.19 5.30
N ILE A 63 20.62 4.25 5.64
CA ILE A 63 19.89 4.26 6.92
C ILE A 63 20.84 4.30 8.13
N GLY A 64 21.99 3.66 8.08
CA GLY A 64 23.01 3.72 9.13
C GLY A 64 23.52 5.14 9.39
N MET A 65 23.63 5.98 8.35
CA MET A 65 24.00 7.39 8.51
C MET A 65 22.87 8.16 9.20
N VAL A 66 21.61 7.91 8.81
CA VAL A 66 20.44 8.55 9.46
C VAL A 66 20.43 8.23 10.94
N LEU A 67 20.56 6.96 11.32
CA LEU A 67 20.58 6.53 12.72
C LEU A 67 21.77 7.13 13.50
N SER A 68 22.91 7.40 12.84
CA SER A 68 24.09 7.99 13.45
C SER A 68 23.97 9.51 13.67
N TYR A 69 23.28 10.22 12.79
CA TYR A 69 23.15 11.68 12.84
C TYR A 69 21.78 12.18 13.34
N ALA A 70 20.78 11.31 13.47
CA ALA A 70 19.49 11.70 14.02
C ALA A 70 19.63 12.22 15.45
N ALA A 71 18.83 13.22 15.81
CA ALA A 71 18.78 13.75 17.17
C ALA A 71 18.33 12.68 18.17
N GLU A 72 18.75 12.82 19.42
CA GLU A 72 18.25 11.97 20.50
C GLU A 72 16.73 12.11 20.64
N ARG A 73 16.04 11.00 20.82
CA ARG A 73 14.57 10.91 20.91
C ARG A 73 13.82 11.32 19.63
N SER A 74 14.51 11.39 18.49
CA SER A 74 13.84 11.66 17.22
C SER A 74 12.91 10.50 16.81
N VAL A 75 11.90 10.85 16.01
CA VAL A 75 10.98 9.90 15.38
C VAL A 75 11.27 9.83 13.88
N ILE A 76 11.46 8.63 13.36
CA ILE A 76 11.68 8.38 11.93
C ILE A 76 10.44 7.69 11.39
N TYR A 77 9.72 8.37 10.52
CA TYR A 77 8.61 7.84 9.76
C TYR A 77 9.12 7.22 8.46
N GLY A 78 8.63 6.05 8.13
CA GLY A 78 8.93 5.33 6.88
C GLY A 78 8.01 4.15 6.74
N GLY A 79 8.20 3.31 5.75
CA GLY A 79 7.44 2.08 5.64
C GLY A 79 8.30 0.92 5.18
N CYS A 80 7.79 -0.29 5.42
CA CYS A 80 8.47 -1.54 5.10
C CYS A 80 9.87 -1.65 5.71
N PHE A 81 10.02 -1.26 6.97
CA PHE A 81 11.29 -1.42 7.66
C PHE A 81 11.64 -2.88 7.87
N PRO A 82 12.88 -3.31 7.55
CA PRO A 82 13.34 -4.65 7.91
C PRO A 82 13.27 -4.88 9.42
N GLU A 83 12.84 -6.06 9.83
CA GLU A 83 12.67 -6.43 11.24
C GLU A 83 13.95 -6.22 12.08
N VAL A 84 15.12 -6.39 11.46
CA VAL A 84 16.42 -6.16 12.10
C VAL A 84 16.59 -4.71 12.58
N LEU A 85 15.94 -3.75 11.94
CA LEU A 85 16.00 -2.34 12.37
C LEU A 85 15.01 -2.05 13.49
N THR A 86 13.83 -2.65 13.46
CA THR A 86 12.79 -2.44 14.48
C THR A 86 13.14 -3.09 15.82
N ARG A 87 13.93 -4.19 15.79
CA ARG A 87 14.39 -4.90 16.99
C ARG A 87 15.65 -4.34 17.63
N ARG A 88 16.39 -3.43 16.98
CA ARG A 88 17.61 -2.85 17.55
C ARG A 88 17.27 -1.67 18.47
N PRO A 89 17.58 -1.72 19.78
CA PRO A 89 17.61 -0.53 20.58
C PRO A 89 18.75 0.35 20.05
N SER A 90 18.41 1.46 19.38
CA SER A 90 19.40 2.48 19.11
C SER A 90 19.79 3.09 20.46
N GLY A 91 21.08 3.19 20.76
CA GLY A 91 21.55 3.80 22.02
C GLY A 91 21.08 5.27 22.18
N ARG A 92 20.50 5.87 21.14
CA ARG A 92 19.97 7.25 21.10
C ARG A 92 18.45 7.34 21.30
N ARG A 93 17.74 6.29 21.70
CA ARG A 93 16.28 6.27 21.89
C ARG A 93 15.49 6.79 20.66
N ILE A 94 15.99 6.49 19.44
CA ILE A 94 15.28 6.82 18.19
C ILE A 94 14.10 5.87 18.04
N ARG A 95 12.92 6.43 17.75
CA ARG A 95 11.71 5.65 17.47
C ARG A 95 11.49 5.54 15.96
N LEU A 96 11.35 4.34 15.45
CA LEU A 96 10.89 4.07 14.09
C LEU A 96 9.37 3.93 14.11
N VAL A 97 8.70 4.55 13.17
CA VAL A 97 7.25 4.45 12.97
C VAL A 97 7.00 4.00 11.53
N ASP A 98 6.49 2.78 11.39
CA ASP A 98 6.09 2.27 10.08
C ASP A 98 4.70 2.82 9.74
N TYR A 99 4.57 3.43 8.56
CA TYR A 99 3.27 3.93 8.07
C TYR A 99 2.20 2.84 8.05
N MET A 100 2.61 1.61 7.75
CA MET A 100 1.69 0.47 7.65
C MET A 100 1.23 -0.08 9.00
N GLU A 101 1.77 0.42 10.13
CA GLU A 101 1.28 0.11 11.48
C GLU A 101 0.14 1.06 11.93
N ASP A 102 -0.01 2.23 11.28
CA ASP A 102 -1.12 3.16 11.55
C ASP A 102 -2.39 2.68 10.84
N GLU A 103 -3.44 2.38 11.61
CA GLU A 103 -4.69 1.82 11.10
C GLU A 103 -5.44 2.81 10.20
N VAL A 104 -5.41 4.10 10.53
CA VAL A 104 -6.06 5.16 9.74
C VAL A 104 -5.35 5.26 8.39
N PHE A 105 -4.02 5.31 8.40
CA PHE A 105 -3.24 5.34 7.15
C PHE A 105 -3.49 4.10 6.30
N ARG A 106 -3.50 2.89 6.90
CA ARG A 106 -3.78 1.65 6.15
C ARG A 106 -5.13 1.67 5.45
N ASN A 107 -6.17 2.14 6.16
CA ASN A 107 -7.51 2.23 5.58
C ASN A 107 -7.57 3.24 4.43
N GLU A 108 -7.00 4.44 4.60
CA GLU A 108 -6.95 5.47 3.55
C GLU A 108 -6.13 4.98 2.35
N ASN A 109 -4.97 4.36 2.58
CA ASN A 109 -4.13 3.82 1.51
C ASN A 109 -4.80 2.64 0.77
N ALA A 110 -5.57 1.80 1.46
CA ALA A 110 -6.35 0.73 0.87
C ALA A 110 -7.47 1.28 -0.04
N GLY A 111 -8.13 2.37 0.36
CA GLY A 111 -9.09 3.08 -0.48
C GLY A 111 -8.46 3.57 -1.79
N LEU A 112 -7.32 4.25 -1.69
CA LEU A 112 -6.58 4.70 -2.88
C LEU A 112 -6.06 3.53 -3.74
N THR A 113 -5.72 2.40 -3.12
CA THR A 113 -5.35 1.20 -3.86
C THR A 113 -6.53 0.69 -4.68
N ALA A 114 -7.70 0.59 -4.09
CA ALA A 114 -8.91 0.14 -4.78
C ALA A 114 -9.29 1.07 -5.94
N GLU A 115 -9.30 2.38 -5.71
CA GLU A 115 -9.60 3.38 -6.75
C GLU A 115 -8.60 3.30 -7.92
N GLY A 116 -7.31 3.26 -7.62
CA GLY A 116 -6.28 3.19 -8.66
C GLY A 116 -6.30 1.85 -9.44
N CYS A 117 -6.58 0.72 -8.77
CA CYS A 117 -6.79 -0.55 -9.47
C CYS A 117 -8.00 -0.50 -10.38
N LEU A 118 -9.07 0.16 -9.95
CA LEU A 118 -10.28 0.30 -10.77
C LEU A 118 -10.03 1.18 -12.00
N VAL A 119 -9.24 2.25 -11.88
CA VAL A 119 -8.82 3.08 -13.02
C VAL A 119 -8.08 2.22 -14.05
N GLU A 120 -7.12 1.40 -13.63
CA GLU A 120 -6.40 0.49 -14.53
C GLU A 120 -7.36 -0.53 -15.16
N ALA A 121 -8.24 -1.15 -14.36
CA ALA A 121 -9.19 -2.14 -14.83
C ALA A 121 -10.11 -1.59 -15.92
N MET A 122 -10.72 -0.44 -15.68
CA MET A 122 -11.59 0.23 -16.66
C MET A 122 -10.83 0.67 -17.91
N THR A 123 -9.62 1.18 -17.75
CA THR A 123 -8.80 1.67 -18.86
C THR A 123 -8.39 0.53 -19.80
N LYS A 124 -8.01 -0.62 -19.23
CA LYS A 124 -7.51 -1.76 -20.01
C LYS A 124 -8.62 -2.62 -20.59
N SER A 125 -9.64 -2.91 -19.81
CA SER A 125 -10.77 -3.70 -20.26
C SER A 125 -11.71 -2.90 -21.18
N ARG A 126 -11.76 -1.57 -21.02
CA ARG A 126 -12.70 -0.65 -21.68
C ARG A 126 -14.17 -0.93 -21.36
N TYR A 127 -14.43 -1.59 -20.23
CA TYR A 127 -15.78 -1.87 -19.74
C TYR A 127 -16.13 -0.99 -18.54
N CYS A 128 -17.44 -0.75 -18.35
CA CYS A 128 -17.95 -0.14 -17.11
C CYS A 128 -18.03 -1.19 -16.00
N VAL A 129 -18.12 -0.72 -14.76
CA VAL A 129 -18.19 -1.57 -13.55
C VAL A 129 -19.58 -2.16 -13.35
N LYS A 130 -20.61 -1.35 -13.62
CA LYS A 130 -22.00 -1.72 -13.36
C LYS A 130 -22.37 -3.04 -14.02
N GLY A 131 -22.91 -3.98 -13.22
CA GLY A 131 -23.35 -5.30 -13.64
C GLY A 131 -22.21 -6.27 -13.97
N ARG A 132 -20.93 -5.91 -13.69
CA ARG A 132 -19.79 -6.85 -13.86
C ARG A 132 -19.82 -7.91 -12.76
N ASN A 133 -19.56 -9.15 -13.16
CA ASN A 133 -19.32 -10.25 -12.23
C ASN A 133 -17.85 -10.22 -11.80
N CYS A 134 -17.60 -9.79 -10.56
CA CYS A 134 -16.27 -9.53 -10.03
C CYS A 134 -15.92 -10.48 -8.88
N LEU A 135 -14.69 -11.02 -8.89
CA LEU A 135 -14.13 -11.72 -7.75
C LEU A 135 -13.08 -10.84 -7.05
N VAL A 136 -13.19 -10.74 -5.74
CA VAL A 136 -12.14 -10.19 -4.88
C VAL A 136 -11.52 -11.33 -4.08
N ALA A 137 -10.32 -11.73 -4.44
CA ALA A 137 -9.59 -12.81 -3.76
C ALA A 137 -8.63 -12.23 -2.71
N GLY A 138 -8.93 -12.49 -1.42
CA GLY A 138 -8.30 -11.86 -0.26
C GLY A 138 -9.11 -10.67 0.25
N PHE A 139 -9.59 -10.77 1.51
CA PHE A 139 -10.50 -9.79 2.10
C PHE A 139 -9.90 -9.05 3.29
N GLY A 140 -8.61 -8.67 3.15
CA GLY A 140 -7.90 -7.75 4.04
C GLY A 140 -8.32 -6.28 3.82
N TYR A 141 -7.47 -5.32 4.18
CA TYR A 141 -7.76 -3.89 3.99
C TYR A 141 -8.08 -3.53 2.53
N CYS A 142 -7.22 -3.94 1.60
CA CYS A 142 -7.40 -3.64 0.17
C CYS A 142 -8.62 -4.37 -0.40
N GLY A 143 -8.83 -5.65 -0.07
CA GLY A 143 -9.99 -6.40 -0.55
C GLY A 143 -11.31 -5.83 -0.09
N ARG A 144 -11.40 -5.42 1.18
CA ARG A 144 -12.61 -4.74 1.71
C ARG A 144 -12.86 -3.40 1.01
N ALA A 145 -11.81 -2.61 0.79
CA ALA A 145 -11.94 -1.35 0.08
C ALA A 145 -12.39 -1.56 -1.37
N MET A 146 -11.83 -2.56 -2.07
CA MET A 146 -12.20 -2.91 -3.43
C MET A 146 -13.65 -3.40 -3.51
N ALA A 147 -14.05 -4.35 -2.67
CA ALA A 147 -15.42 -4.85 -2.66
C ALA A 147 -16.44 -3.74 -2.39
N LYS A 148 -16.16 -2.87 -1.40
CA LYS A 148 -17.00 -1.71 -1.10
C LYS A 148 -17.16 -0.78 -2.32
N LEU A 149 -16.06 -0.51 -3.02
CA LEU A 149 -16.06 0.34 -4.20
C LEU A 149 -16.86 -0.30 -5.35
N LEU A 150 -16.63 -1.58 -5.64
CA LEU A 150 -17.33 -2.32 -6.67
C LEU A 150 -18.84 -2.40 -6.40
N LEU A 151 -19.24 -2.70 -5.17
CA LEU A 151 -20.66 -2.70 -4.76
C LEU A 151 -21.31 -1.33 -4.93
N SER A 152 -20.60 -0.24 -4.59
CA SER A 152 -21.11 1.13 -4.76
C SER A 152 -21.35 1.51 -6.21
N LEU A 153 -20.68 0.83 -7.14
CA LEU A 153 -20.82 0.98 -8.59
C LEU A 153 -21.74 -0.08 -9.21
N GLU A 154 -22.52 -0.77 -8.39
CA GLU A 154 -23.50 -1.77 -8.80
C GLU A 154 -22.89 -2.98 -9.55
N ALA A 155 -21.69 -3.42 -9.19
CA ALA A 155 -21.12 -4.70 -9.61
C ALA A 155 -21.70 -5.86 -8.79
N GLU A 156 -21.70 -7.06 -9.35
CA GLU A 156 -21.93 -8.31 -8.63
C GLU A 156 -20.60 -8.77 -8.04
N VAL A 157 -20.50 -8.77 -6.71
CA VAL A 157 -19.22 -9.01 -6.02
C VAL A 157 -19.25 -10.33 -5.27
N THR A 158 -18.35 -11.22 -5.67
CA THR A 158 -18.03 -12.45 -4.95
C THR A 158 -16.67 -12.31 -4.26
N VAL A 159 -16.55 -12.86 -3.05
CA VAL A 159 -15.32 -12.82 -2.27
C VAL A 159 -14.80 -14.23 -2.06
N TYR A 160 -13.48 -14.39 -2.22
CA TYR A 160 -12.73 -15.55 -1.77
C TYR A 160 -11.75 -15.15 -0.66
N ASP A 161 -11.89 -15.75 0.51
CA ASP A 161 -10.91 -15.67 1.60
C ASP A 161 -10.96 -16.95 2.43
N ILE A 162 -9.81 -17.36 2.95
CA ILE A 162 -9.69 -18.59 3.75
C ILE A 162 -10.09 -18.38 5.22
N LYS A 163 -10.24 -17.12 5.66
CA LYS A 163 -10.55 -16.76 7.05
C LYS A 163 -12.06 -16.56 7.21
N GLU A 164 -12.67 -17.33 8.11
CA GLU A 164 -14.13 -17.24 8.39
C GLU A 164 -14.57 -15.83 8.82
N ASP A 165 -13.75 -15.12 9.62
CA ASP A 165 -14.07 -13.73 10.00
C ASP A 165 -14.11 -12.78 8.79
N CYS A 166 -13.23 -12.98 7.81
CA CYS A 166 -13.24 -12.22 6.56
C CYS A 166 -14.49 -12.55 5.73
N GLN A 167 -14.85 -13.82 5.63
CA GLN A 167 -16.05 -14.28 4.92
C GLN A 167 -17.32 -13.70 5.54
N ARG A 168 -17.44 -13.72 6.87
CA ARG A 168 -18.58 -13.13 7.58
C ARG A 168 -18.70 -11.64 7.29
N VAL A 169 -17.61 -10.88 7.37
CA VAL A 169 -17.64 -9.44 7.05
C VAL A 169 -18.01 -9.19 5.58
N ALA A 170 -17.57 -10.04 4.65
CA ALA A 170 -17.95 -9.94 3.24
C ALA A 170 -19.45 -10.11 3.04
N MET A 171 -20.07 -11.10 3.69
CA MET A 171 -21.53 -11.31 3.65
C MET A 171 -22.29 -10.13 4.25
N GLU A 172 -21.82 -9.60 5.39
CA GLU A 172 -22.43 -8.41 6.03
C GLU A 172 -22.37 -7.16 5.13
N MET A 173 -21.35 -7.08 4.25
CA MET A 173 -21.22 -6.02 3.24
C MET A 173 -22.08 -6.24 1.99
N GLY A 174 -22.76 -7.38 1.86
CA GLY A 174 -23.59 -7.72 0.72
C GLY A 174 -22.85 -8.45 -0.42
N CYS A 175 -21.66 -8.97 -0.17
CA CYS A 175 -20.95 -9.82 -1.13
C CYS A 175 -21.45 -11.26 -1.08
N SER A 176 -21.38 -11.97 -2.21
CA SER A 176 -21.44 -13.43 -2.27
C SER A 176 -20.11 -14.05 -1.83
N LEU A 177 -20.13 -15.31 -1.43
CA LEU A 177 -18.89 -16.05 -1.14
C LEU A 177 -18.67 -17.11 -2.21
N TRP A 178 -17.45 -17.17 -2.72
CA TRP A 178 -17.03 -18.29 -3.54
C TRP A 178 -16.77 -19.52 -2.66
N GLN A 179 -17.29 -20.68 -3.09
CA GLN A 179 -17.15 -21.95 -2.39
C GLN A 179 -16.38 -22.94 -3.25
N GLU A 180 -15.44 -23.68 -2.64
CA GLU A 180 -14.57 -24.62 -3.34
C GLU A 180 -15.34 -25.75 -4.08
N ASN A 181 -16.50 -26.12 -3.56
CA ASN A 181 -17.37 -27.16 -4.12
C ASN A 181 -18.42 -26.59 -5.12
N ALA A 182 -18.39 -25.27 -5.40
CA ALA A 182 -19.24 -24.71 -6.42
C ALA A 182 -18.84 -25.25 -7.81
N GLU A 183 -19.82 -25.36 -8.72
CA GLU A 183 -19.54 -25.55 -10.13
C GLU A 183 -18.61 -24.42 -10.62
N GLU A 184 -17.90 -24.63 -11.72
CA GLU A 184 -17.02 -23.62 -12.33
C GLU A 184 -17.79 -22.30 -12.44
N GLN A 185 -17.31 -21.28 -11.76
CA GLN A 185 -17.89 -19.95 -11.76
C GLN A 185 -16.89 -18.97 -12.30
N ASN A 186 -17.06 -18.61 -13.57
CA ASN A 186 -16.16 -17.68 -14.26
C ASN A 186 -16.51 -16.25 -13.90
N PHE A 187 -15.46 -15.46 -13.64
CA PHE A 187 -15.59 -14.04 -13.34
C PHE A 187 -15.04 -13.20 -14.49
N GLU A 188 -15.71 -12.08 -14.76
CA GLU A 188 -15.24 -11.15 -15.79
C GLU A 188 -14.02 -10.38 -15.31
N TRP A 189 -14.04 -9.99 -14.02
CA TRP A 189 -12.94 -9.27 -13.37
C TRP A 189 -12.52 -9.94 -12.07
N ILE A 190 -11.23 -10.16 -11.91
CA ILE A 190 -10.64 -10.74 -10.69
C ILE A 190 -9.58 -9.80 -10.15
N PHE A 191 -9.75 -9.38 -8.89
CA PHE A 191 -8.78 -8.61 -8.15
C PHE A 191 -8.15 -9.50 -7.09
N TYR A 192 -6.91 -9.94 -7.33
CA TYR A 192 -6.17 -10.76 -6.40
C TYR A 192 -5.41 -9.89 -5.41
N MET A 193 -5.81 -9.92 -4.14
CA MET A 193 -5.33 -9.07 -3.04
C MET A 193 -4.93 -9.87 -1.80
N ALA A 194 -4.73 -11.18 -1.95
CA ALA A 194 -4.37 -12.06 -0.83
C ALA A 194 -2.86 -12.01 -0.54
N ASP A 195 -2.49 -12.06 0.73
CA ASP A 195 -1.08 -12.06 1.17
C ASP A 195 -0.35 -13.38 0.87
N LYS A 196 -1.07 -14.42 0.50
CA LYS A 196 -0.52 -15.77 0.26
C LYS A 196 -0.89 -16.25 -1.13
N PRO A 197 -0.01 -17.01 -1.78
CA PRO A 197 -0.33 -17.64 -3.06
C PRO A 197 -1.58 -18.51 -2.98
N CYS A 198 -2.38 -18.48 -4.02
CA CYS A 198 -3.51 -19.38 -4.21
C CYS A 198 -3.09 -20.57 -5.10
N PRO A 199 -3.57 -21.79 -4.82
CA PRO A 199 -3.34 -22.92 -5.71
C PRO A 199 -3.85 -22.62 -7.11
N ILE A 200 -3.06 -22.99 -8.13
CA ILE A 200 -3.40 -22.73 -9.53
C ILE A 200 -4.75 -23.34 -9.92
N ASP A 201 -5.05 -24.56 -9.46
CA ASP A 201 -6.30 -25.25 -9.75
C ASP A 201 -7.53 -24.48 -9.23
N THR A 202 -7.36 -23.72 -8.15
CA THR A 202 -8.40 -22.85 -7.62
C THR A 202 -8.59 -21.64 -8.52
N VAL A 203 -7.50 -21.01 -8.97
CA VAL A 203 -7.55 -19.85 -9.86
C VAL A 203 -8.17 -20.22 -11.21
N LEU A 204 -7.84 -21.40 -11.74
CA LEU A 204 -8.40 -21.91 -13.00
C LEU A 204 -9.93 -22.07 -12.96
N LYS A 205 -10.52 -22.34 -11.79
CA LYS A 205 -11.98 -22.40 -11.61
C LYS A 205 -12.67 -21.04 -11.68
N TRP A 206 -11.92 -19.95 -11.57
CA TRP A 206 -12.41 -18.57 -11.60
C TRP A 206 -12.37 -17.95 -12.99
N CYS A 207 -11.55 -18.50 -13.89
CA CYS A 207 -11.14 -17.85 -15.12
C CYS A 207 -11.71 -18.55 -16.37
N ASP A 208 -12.01 -17.76 -17.37
CA ASP A 208 -12.18 -18.18 -18.75
C ASP A 208 -11.35 -17.29 -19.70
N GLU A 209 -11.50 -17.47 -21.00
CA GLU A 209 -10.77 -16.72 -22.03
C GLU A 209 -11.09 -15.19 -22.03
N LYS A 210 -12.14 -14.76 -21.30
CA LYS A 210 -12.59 -13.37 -21.24
C LYS A 210 -12.26 -12.70 -19.91
N THR A 211 -11.72 -13.45 -18.97
CA THR A 211 -11.39 -12.97 -17.63
C THR A 211 -10.23 -11.98 -17.66
N TYR A 212 -10.40 -10.84 -16.99
CA TYR A 212 -9.32 -9.93 -16.65
C TYR A 212 -8.86 -10.20 -15.23
N LEU A 213 -7.60 -10.58 -15.05
CA LEU A 213 -7.01 -10.94 -13.75
C LEU A 213 -5.90 -9.97 -13.36
N TRP A 214 -6.15 -9.22 -12.29
CA TRP A 214 -5.17 -8.27 -11.72
C TRP A 214 -4.61 -8.79 -10.40
N ASP A 215 -3.29 -8.95 -10.35
CA ASP A 215 -2.56 -9.25 -9.11
C ASP A 215 -2.01 -7.94 -8.51
N ILE A 216 -2.51 -7.58 -7.33
CA ILE A 216 -2.18 -6.34 -6.62
C ILE A 216 -1.16 -6.62 -5.51
N THR A 217 -0.73 -7.85 -5.35
CA THR A 217 0.18 -8.23 -4.27
C THR A 217 1.59 -7.69 -4.47
N THR A 218 2.27 -7.40 -3.38
CA THR A 218 3.66 -6.98 -3.44
C THR A 218 4.57 -8.20 -3.60
N GLY A 219 5.17 -8.35 -4.76
CA GLY A 219 6.08 -9.47 -5.06
C GLY A 219 5.45 -10.63 -5.85
N GLY A 220 4.20 -10.48 -6.28
CA GLY A 220 3.47 -11.50 -7.03
C GLY A 220 2.85 -12.56 -6.11
N GLY A 221 1.53 -12.65 -6.09
CA GLY A 221 0.78 -13.64 -5.31
C GLY A 221 0.29 -14.82 -6.15
N LEU A 222 0.26 -14.63 -7.48
CA LEU A 222 -0.20 -15.63 -8.44
C LEU A 222 0.98 -16.21 -9.23
N PRO A 223 0.92 -17.49 -9.61
CA PRO A 223 1.90 -18.13 -10.49
C PRO A 223 1.66 -17.69 -11.96
N ALA A 224 2.06 -16.45 -12.28
CA ALA A 224 1.72 -15.81 -13.55
C ALA A 224 2.21 -16.60 -14.77
N GLU A 225 3.44 -17.13 -14.74
CA GLU A 225 4.00 -17.94 -15.83
C GLU A 225 3.16 -19.19 -16.10
N GLU A 226 2.76 -19.92 -15.05
CA GLU A 226 1.93 -21.12 -15.18
C GLU A 226 0.51 -20.80 -15.66
N LEU A 227 -0.04 -19.65 -15.27
CA LEU A 227 -1.36 -19.19 -15.72
C LEU A 227 -1.31 -18.74 -17.19
N GLU A 228 -0.24 -18.09 -17.62
CA GLU A 228 -0.04 -17.71 -19.03
C GLU A 228 0.09 -18.94 -19.94
N GLU A 229 0.75 -20.01 -19.49
CA GLU A 229 0.79 -21.29 -20.23
C GLU A 229 -0.63 -21.89 -20.41
N LYS A 230 -1.57 -21.56 -19.54
CA LYS A 230 -2.98 -21.95 -19.63
C LYS A 230 -3.84 -20.95 -20.40
N GLY A 231 -3.24 -19.91 -20.97
CA GLY A 231 -3.93 -18.87 -21.72
C GLY A 231 -4.59 -17.78 -20.84
N ILE A 232 -4.28 -17.74 -19.54
CA ILE A 232 -4.79 -16.73 -18.62
C ILE A 232 -3.71 -15.67 -18.40
N HIS A 233 -4.00 -14.44 -18.84
CA HIS A 233 -3.09 -13.32 -18.67
C HIS A 233 -3.26 -12.69 -17.28
N VAL A 234 -2.14 -12.60 -16.53
CA VAL A 234 -2.10 -11.95 -15.22
C VAL A 234 -1.42 -10.59 -15.33
N GLU A 235 -2.15 -9.55 -14.96
CA GLU A 235 -1.59 -8.21 -14.90
C GLU A 235 -1.17 -7.83 -13.47
N HIS A 236 0.11 -7.54 -13.28
CA HIS A 236 0.63 -7.10 -11.98
C HIS A 236 0.47 -5.59 -11.79
N LEU A 237 -0.31 -5.19 -10.79
CA LEU A 237 -0.54 -3.79 -10.42
C LEU A 237 0.18 -3.45 -9.12
N THR A 238 1.43 -3.04 -9.21
CA THR A 238 2.25 -2.69 -8.04
C THR A 238 2.25 -1.18 -7.77
N ALA A 239 2.41 -0.80 -6.50
CA ALA A 239 2.57 0.58 -6.03
C ALA A 239 1.47 1.55 -6.52
N VAL A 240 0.25 1.04 -6.73
CA VAL A 240 -0.87 1.72 -7.39
C VAL A 240 -1.16 3.12 -6.83
N PRO A 241 -1.31 3.34 -5.49
CA PRO A 241 -1.60 4.68 -4.99
C PRO A 241 -0.53 5.71 -5.34
N GLY A 242 0.75 5.31 -5.20
CA GLY A 242 1.87 6.20 -5.50
C GLY A 242 2.10 6.46 -6.99
N ARG A 243 1.63 5.58 -7.86
CA ARG A 243 1.81 5.71 -9.32
C ARG A 243 0.65 6.45 -10.00
N ILE A 244 -0.59 6.20 -9.53
CA ILE A 244 -1.80 6.69 -10.19
C ILE A 244 -2.41 7.88 -9.45
N LEU A 245 -2.45 7.81 -8.10
CA LEU A 245 -3.09 8.78 -7.23
C LEU A 245 -2.06 9.51 -6.36
N THR A 246 -0.96 9.97 -6.98
CA THR A 246 0.21 10.55 -6.31
C THR A 246 -0.13 11.69 -5.37
N GLU A 247 -1.06 12.57 -5.78
CA GLU A 247 -1.53 13.70 -4.99
C GLU A 247 -2.23 13.22 -3.70
N SER A 248 -3.26 12.39 -3.85
CA SER A 248 -4.01 11.83 -2.72
C SER A 248 -3.11 11.01 -1.81
N ALA A 249 -2.20 10.22 -2.37
CA ALA A 249 -1.26 9.41 -1.61
C ALA A 249 -0.25 10.26 -0.81
N GLY A 250 0.16 11.41 -1.31
CA GLY A 250 0.99 12.37 -0.58
C GLY A 250 0.22 13.07 0.54
N ILE A 251 -1.06 13.40 0.30
CA ILE A 251 -1.95 14.02 1.30
C ILE A 251 -2.16 13.11 2.51
N ILE A 252 -2.45 11.82 2.32
CA ILE A 252 -2.65 10.89 3.46
C ILE A 252 -1.37 10.71 4.28
N LEU A 253 -0.20 10.69 3.64
CA LEU A 253 1.08 10.69 4.34
C LEU A 253 1.28 11.97 5.16
N ALA A 254 0.99 13.15 4.59
CA ALA A 254 1.09 14.41 5.29
C ALA A 254 0.22 14.42 6.56
N ARG A 255 -1.05 14.02 6.44
CA ARG A 255 -1.99 13.93 7.58
C ARG A 255 -1.47 13.02 8.69
N MET A 256 -0.89 11.87 8.35
CA MET A 256 -0.31 10.97 9.35
C MET A 256 0.87 11.63 10.08
N ILE A 257 1.75 12.29 9.36
CA ILE A 257 2.91 12.98 9.93
C ILE A 257 2.45 14.15 10.81
N GLU A 258 1.44 14.92 10.39
CA GLU A 258 0.86 16.03 11.17
C GLU A 258 0.26 15.54 12.49
N ARG A 259 -0.49 14.42 12.48
CA ARG A 259 -1.01 13.80 13.71
C ARG A 259 0.13 13.44 14.67
N GLY A 260 1.13 12.74 14.17
CA GLY A 260 2.27 12.35 15.00
C GLY A 260 3.13 13.53 15.48
N ALA A 261 3.22 14.59 14.69
CA ALA A 261 3.91 15.83 15.06
C ALA A 261 3.18 16.59 16.16
N ALA A 262 1.84 16.62 16.14
CA ALA A 262 1.02 17.23 17.19
C ALA A 262 1.18 16.51 18.53
N ASP A 263 1.29 15.19 18.51
CA ASP A 263 1.52 14.37 19.70
C ASP A 263 2.92 14.59 20.28
N TYR A 264 3.92 14.77 19.41
CA TYR A 264 5.29 15.04 19.83
C TYR A 264 5.45 16.40 20.57
N GLY A 265 4.67 17.40 20.18
CA GLY A 265 4.68 18.72 20.81
C GLY A 265 3.96 18.78 22.17
N ARG A 266 3.29 17.70 22.59
CA ARG A 266 2.56 17.60 23.87
C ARG A 266 3.32 16.83 24.95
N VAL A 267 4.48 16.27 24.64
CA VAL A 267 5.39 15.56 25.57
C VAL A 267 6.59 16.45 25.91
#